data_f0b514342c32540003a5a8aedfbb3df1
#
_entry.id   f0b514342c32540003a5a8aedfbb3df1
#
_cell.length_a   1.000
_cell.length_b   1.000
_cell.length_c   1.000
_cell.angle_alpha   90.00
_cell.angle_beta   90.00
_cell.angle_gamma   90.00
#
_symmetry.space_group_name_H-M   'P 1'
#
loop_
_entity.id
_entity.type
_entity.pdbx_description
1 polymer ?
#
loop_
_entity_poly.entity_id
_entity_poly.type
_entity_poly.pdbx_seq_one_letter_code
_entity_poly.pdbx_strand_id
1 'polypeptide(L)'
;MGLPENRPAFDVNAACSGFIYAAAAAHGLLRTLGGRYALVIGCEALSRMVDPTDRTTCVLFGDGAGAAVFELAENAPFAVTLGARGNEAICAGGPAACDTAPITMDGRAVFRFAVEAMPRCLQAVLDRSQKTLSDLDWVVCHQANSRIIDHCVKSLHAEPSKFYKNISRHGNTSAASIPIALHEMAESDLLRPGQTLACIGFGGGLTWGGMLLTYEGRK
;
A
#
# COMPACT_ATOMS: atom_id res chain seq x y z
N MET A 1 -6.97 19.30 13.97
CA MET A 1 -7.32 19.41 12.54
C MET A 1 -8.64 20.16 12.30
N GLY A 2 -9.40 20.52 13.34
CA GLY A 2 -10.65 21.29 13.19
C GLY A 2 -11.75 20.61 12.36
N LEU A 3 -11.73 19.28 12.28
CA LEU A 3 -12.79 18.53 11.60
C LEU A 3 -14.08 18.58 12.44
N PRO A 4 -15.27 18.61 11.80
CA PRO A 4 -16.54 18.52 12.50
C PRO A 4 -16.63 17.22 13.32
N GLU A 5 -17.27 17.26 14.49
CA GLU A 5 -17.41 16.11 15.41
C GLU A 5 -18.16 14.91 14.80
N ASN A 6 -18.98 15.14 13.77
CA ASN A 6 -19.74 14.11 13.06
C ASN A 6 -18.94 13.39 11.96
N ARG A 7 -17.62 13.54 11.94
CA ARG A 7 -16.75 12.82 10.98
C ARG A 7 -16.10 11.62 11.66
N PRO A 8 -16.23 10.40 11.09
CA PRO A 8 -15.60 9.21 11.67
C PRO A 8 -14.08 9.31 11.55
N ALA A 9 -13.38 8.87 12.61
CA ALA A 9 -11.94 8.67 12.63
C ALA A 9 -11.65 7.36 13.35
N PHE A 10 -10.87 6.47 12.72
CA PHE A 10 -10.56 5.15 13.25
C PHE A 10 -9.31 4.57 12.58
N ASP A 11 -8.72 3.57 13.20
CA ASP A 11 -7.58 2.85 12.67
C ASP A 11 -8.02 1.60 11.90
N VAL A 12 -7.26 1.29 10.85
CA VAL A 12 -7.40 0.06 10.06
C VAL A 12 -6.06 -0.66 10.07
N ASN A 13 -6.04 -1.91 10.50
CA ASN A 13 -4.84 -2.73 10.46
C ASN A 13 -4.97 -3.85 9.43
N ALA A 14 -4.11 -3.82 8.42
CA ALA A 14 -3.87 -4.89 7.46
C ALA A 14 -2.38 -4.95 7.11
N ALA A 15 -1.52 -4.68 8.11
CA ALA A 15 -0.07 -4.61 7.97
C ALA A 15 0.34 -3.77 6.74
N CYS A 16 1.31 -4.24 5.94
CA CYS A 16 1.80 -3.47 4.78
C CYS A 16 0.75 -3.21 3.68
N SER A 17 -0.40 -3.90 3.69
CA SER A 17 -1.55 -3.60 2.84
C SER A 17 -2.47 -2.51 3.42
N GLY A 18 -2.20 -2.05 4.64
CA GLY A 18 -3.08 -1.19 5.45
C GLY A 18 -3.55 0.06 4.72
N PHE A 19 -2.67 0.73 3.97
CA PHE A 19 -3.05 1.92 3.21
C PHE A 19 -4.15 1.64 2.17
N ILE A 20 -4.07 0.51 1.45
CA ILE A 20 -5.07 0.13 0.44
C ILE A 20 -6.39 -0.27 1.12
N TYR A 21 -6.32 -1.01 2.23
CA TYR A 21 -7.49 -1.38 3.03
C TYR A 21 -8.19 -0.15 3.59
N ALA A 22 -7.42 0.81 4.14
CA ALA A 22 -7.96 2.07 4.64
C ALA A 22 -8.59 2.91 3.52
N ALA A 23 -7.97 2.99 2.33
CA ALA A 23 -8.54 3.67 1.17
C ALA A 23 -9.86 3.02 0.71
N ALA A 24 -9.93 1.68 0.70
CA ALA A 24 -11.15 0.95 0.38
C ALA A 24 -12.27 1.22 1.39
N ALA A 25 -11.95 1.20 2.69
CA ALA A 25 -12.90 1.53 3.75
C ALA A 25 -13.38 2.98 3.64
N ALA A 26 -12.46 3.91 3.41
CA ALA A 26 -12.76 5.32 3.23
C ALA A 26 -13.71 5.55 2.04
N HIS A 27 -13.44 4.93 0.88
CA HIS A 27 -14.30 5.02 -0.29
C HIS A 27 -15.72 4.50 0.00
N GLY A 28 -15.84 3.36 0.69
CA GLY A 28 -17.14 2.81 1.09
C GLY A 28 -17.90 3.73 2.04
N LEU A 29 -17.23 4.31 3.03
CA LEU A 29 -17.82 5.25 3.99
C LEU A 29 -18.25 6.57 3.33
N LEU A 30 -17.44 7.13 2.43
CA LEU A 30 -17.81 8.33 1.68
C LEU A 30 -19.12 8.12 0.91
N ARG A 31 -19.29 6.98 0.26
CA ARG A 31 -20.52 6.63 -0.45
C ARG A 31 -21.73 6.47 0.50
N THR A 32 -21.52 5.84 1.66
CA THR A 32 -22.59 5.53 2.60
C THR A 32 -23.04 6.76 3.40
N LEU A 33 -22.09 7.61 3.79
CA LEU A 33 -22.32 8.78 4.65
C LEU A 33 -22.51 10.08 3.86
N GLY A 34 -22.43 10.07 2.53
CA GLY A 34 -22.56 11.27 1.69
C GLY A 34 -21.40 12.24 1.82
N GLY A 35 -20.19 11.75 2.15
CA GLY A 35 -18.97 12.55 2.22
C GLY A 35 -18.32 12.71 0.84
N ARG A 36 -17.49 13.75 0.70
CA ARG A 36 -16.73 13.98 -0.54
C ARG A 36 -15.26 13.65 -0.38
N TYR A 37 -14.67 13.93 0.76
CA TYR A 37 -13.23 13.76 1.02
C TYR A 37 -12.96 12.86 2.21
N ALA A 38 -11.91 12.06 2.11
CA ALA A 38 -11.35 11.29 3.21
C ALA A 38 -9.82 11.43 3.24
N LEU A 39 -9.27 11.63 4.43
CA LEU A 39 -7.83 11.57 4.66
C LEU A 39 -7.45 10.14 5.06
N VAL A 40 -6.55 9.52 4.30
CA VAL A 40 -6.00 8.20 4.60
C VAL A 40 -4.52 8.36 4.92
N ILE A 41 -4.10 7.84 6.06
CA ILE A 41 -2.74 7.98 6.59
C ILE A 41 -2.14 6.59 6.76
N GLY A 42 -0.95 6.37 6.23
CA GLY A 42 -0.05 5.28 6.61
C GLY A 42 1.02 5.85 7.54
N CYS A 43 1.12 5.33 8.76
CA CYS A 43 2.07 5.82 9.76
C CYS A 43 2.65 4.65 10.53
N GLU A 44 3.96 4.51 10.47
CA GLU A 44 4.68 3.35 10.98
C GLU A 44 5.93 3.75 11.76
N ALA A 45 6.12 3.12 12.90
CA ALA A 45 7.33 3.22 13.72
C ALA A 45 7.90 1.81 13.94
N LEU A 46 8.28 1.15 12.83
CA LEU A 46 8.70 -0.26 12.82
C LEU A 46 10.03 -0.49 13.54
N SER A 47 10.88 0.54 13.64
CA SER A 47 12.11 0.49 14.45
C SER A 47 11.85 0.11 15.91
N ARG A 48 10.64 0.38 16.42
CA ARG A 48 10.21 0.03 17.78
C ARG A 48 9.71 -1.41 17.91
N MET A 49 9.52 -2.09 16.78
CA MET A 49 8.92 -3.42 16.70
C MET A 49 9.93 -4.48 16.23
N VAL A 50 11.14 -4.11 15.88
CA VAL A 50 12.20 -5.06 15.48
C VAL A 50 13.17 -5.31 16.62
N ASP A 51 13.75 -6.50 16.65
CA ASP A 51 14.91 -6.79 17.49
C ASP A 51 16.17 -6.23 16.79
N PRO A 52 16.89 -5.25 17.39
CA PRO A 52 18.08 -4.67 16.77
C PRO A 52 19.23 -5.68 16.61
N THR A 53 19.19 -6.82 17.29
CA THR A 53 20.18 -7.89 17.19
C THR A 53 19.83 -8.91 16.09
N ASP A 54 18.58 -8.98 15.66
CA ASP A 54 18.15 -9.83 14.55
C ASP A 54 18.38 -9.14 13.19
N ARG A 55 19.50 -9.43 12.56
CA ARG A 55 19.86 -8.87 11.24
C ARG A 55 18.98 -9.37 10.09
N THR A 56 18.09 -10.31 10.31
CA THR A 56 17.14 -10.78 9.28
C THR A 56 15.94 -9.87 9.15
N THR A 57 15.66 -9.05 10.15
CA THR A 57 14.52 -8.12 10.19
C THR A 57 14.94 -6.67 10.36
N CYS A 58 15.84 -6.34 11.31
CA CYS A 58 16.15 -4.96 11.66
C CYS A 58 16.75 -4.12 10.52
N VAL A 59 17.41 -4.76 9.54
CA VAL A 59 18.00 -4.07 8.37
C VAL A 59 17.00 -3.81 7.24
N LEU A 60 15.78 -4.33 7.34
CA LEU A 60 14.77 -4.25 6.27
C LEU A 60 13.78 -3.12 6.50
N PHE A 61 13.36 -2.92 7.75
CA PHE A 61 12.27 -2.03 8.09
C PHE A 61 12.74 -0.60 8.37
N GLY A 62 11.91 0.36 8.00
CA GLY A 62 12.12 1.78 8.27
C GLY A 62 10.86 2.41 8.88
N ASP A 63 11.04 3.54 9.53
CA ASP A 63 9.95 4.37 10.04
C ASP A 63 9.53 5.37 8.98
N GLY A 64 8.26 5.72 8.97
CA GLY A 64 7.76 6.72 8.05
C GLY A 64 6.26 6.96 8.18
N ALA A 65 5.84 8.10 7.66
CA ALA A 65 4.44 8.43 7.53
C ALA A 65 4.17 9.09 6.17
N GLY A 66 3.03 8.78 5.61
CA GLY A 66 2.55 9.41 4.39
C GLY A 66 1.03 9.44 4.39
N ALA A 67 0.45 10.41 3.71
CA ALA A 67 -0.99 10.58 3.67
C ALA A 67 -1.47 10.98 2.28
N ALA A 68 -2.72 10.64 1.97
CA ALA A 68 -3.41 11.08 0.76
C ALA A 68 -4.85 11.49 1.09
N VAL A 69 -5.31 12.54 0.44
CA VAL A 69 -6.72 12.91 0.45
C VAL A 69 -7.39 12.21 -0.74
N PHE A 70 -8.36 11.37 -0.44
CA PHE A 70 -9.22 10.74 -1.44
C PHE A 70 -10.46 11.59 -1.65
N GLU A 71 -10.78 11.85 -2.90
CA GLU A 71 -12.02 12.51 -3.30
C GLU A 71 -12.95 11.48 -3.94
N LEU A 72 -14.20 11.43 -3.49
CA LEU A 72 -15.25 10.67 -4.15
C LEU A 72 -15.75 11.48 -5.35
N ALA A 73 -15.38 11.07 -6.54
CA ALA A 73 -15.85 11.67 -7.80
C ALA A 73 -16.74 10.67 -8.55
N GLU A 74 -17.87 11.16 -9.09
CA GLU A 74 -18.88 10.31 -9.73
C GLU A 74 -18.35 9.56 -10.95
N ASN A 75 -17.44 10.16 -11.70
CA ASN A 75 -16.92 9.63 -12.96
C ASN A 75 -15.46 9.17 -12.89
N ALA A 76 -14.83 9.19 -11.70
CA ALA A 76 -13.46 8.71 -11.55
C ALA A 76 -13.43 7.18 -11.35
N PRO A 77 -12.62 6.45 -12.11
CA PRO A 77 -12.49 5.02 -11.91
C PRO A 77 -11.86 4.73 -10.54
N PHE A 78 -12.57 3.97 -9.72
CA PHE A 78 -12.04 3.40 -8.50
C PHE A 78 -12.38 1.91 -8.49
N ALA A 79 -11.38 1.08 -8.68
CA ALA A 79 -11.48 -0.36 -8.54
C ALA A 79 -10.57 -0.82 -7.41
N VAL A 80 -11.03 -1.77 -6.62
CA VAL A 80 -10.26 -2.32 -5.50
C VAL A 80 -10.42 -3.82 -5.42
N THR A 81 -9.35 -4.51 -5.06
CA THR A 81 -9.34 -5.93 -4.68
C THR A 81 -8.60 -6.06 -3.36
N LEU A 82 -9.17 -6.86 -2.47
CA LEU A 82 -8.59 -7.13 -1.15
C LEU A 82 -8.64 -8.64 -0.92
N GLY A 83 -7.72 -9.14 -0.10
CA GLY A 83 -7.76 -10.52 0.33
C GLY A 83 -6.81 -10.78 1.48
N ALA A 84 -7.12 -11.84 2.23
CA ALA A 84 -6.32 -12.27 3.37
C ALA A 84 -6.30 -13.80 3.46
N ARG A 85 -5.23 -14.33 4.04
CA ARG A 85 -5.06 -15.74 4.36
C ARG A 85 -4.23 -15.88 5.62
N GLY A 86 -4.75 -16.56 6.64
CA GLY A 86 -4.02 -16.83 7.88
C GLY A 86 -2.70 -17.57 7.59
N ASN A 87 -1.59 -16.99 8.04
CA ASN A 87 -0.25 -17.54 7.87
C ASN A 87 0.74 -16.84 8.82
N GLU A 88 1.67 -17.58 9.37
CA GLU A 88 2.66 -17.12 10.38
C GLU A 88 3.99 -16.67 9.75
N ALA A 89 4.07 -16.53 8.42
CA ALA A 89 5.31 -16.12 7.75
C ALA A 89 5.77 -14.70 8.14
N ILE A 90 4.86 -13.85 8.62
CA ILE A 90 5.16 -12.58 9.28
C ILE A 90 4.29 -12.50 10.52
N CYS A 91 4.91 -12.39 11.68
CA CYS A 91 4.23 -12.18 12.95
C CYS A 91 4.77 -10.91 13.60
N ALA A 92 3.88 -10.13 14.18
CA ALA A 92 4.22 -8.97 15.01
C ALA A 92 3.40 -9.03 16.29
N GLY A 93 4.01 -8.70 17.43
CA GLY A 93 3.27 -8.51 18.66
C GLY A 93 2.22 -7.41 18.44
N GLY A 94 0.94 -7.74 18.56
CA GLY A 94 -0.14 -6.77 18.42
C GLY A 94 -0.27 -5.87 19.65
N PRO A 95 -0.95 -4.71 19.53
CA PRO A 95 -1.16 -3.80 20.66
C PRO A 95 -1.98 -4.42 21.80
N ALA A 96 -2.70 -5.53 21.55
CA ALA A 96 -3.41 -6.30 22.55
C ALA A 96 -2.57 -7.41 23.19
N ALA A 97 -1.42 -7.76 22.60
CA ALA A 97 -0.48 -8.64 23.24
C ALA A 97 0.31 -7.80 24.24
N CYS A 98 0.18 -8.11 25.53
CA CYS A 98 1.03 -7.53 26.59
C CYS A 98 2.52 -7.88 26.36
N ASP A 99 2.80 -8.73 25.39
CA ASP A 99 4.12 -9.09 24.95
C ASP A 99 4.55 -8.22 23.78
N THR A 100 5.58 -7.42 24.00
CA THR A 100 6.31 -6.65 22.98
C THR A 100 7.18 -7.58 22.12
N ALA A 101 6.60 -8.68 21.63
CA ALA A 101 7.34 -9.59 20.77
C ALA A 101 7.74 -8.88 19.49
N PRO A 102 9.02 -8.89 19.13
CA PRO A 102 9.50 -8.25 17.92
C PRO A 102 8.90 -8.92 16.68
N ILE A 103 8.94 -8.20 15.55
CA ILE A 103 8.56 -8.75 14.25
C ILE A 103 9.47 -9.93 13.93
N THR A 104 8.84 -11.08 13.65
CA THR A 104 9.51 -12.26 13.11
C THR A 104 9.07 -12.52 11.68
N MET A 105 9.98 -12.97 10.81
CA MET A 105 9.66 -13.15 9.40
C MET A 105 10.41 -14.31 8.77
N ASP A 106 9.69 -15.25 8.13
CA ASP A 106 10.27 -16.14 7.12
C ASP A 106 10.34 -15.41 5.77
N GLY A 107 11.48 -14.78 5.52
CA GLY A 107 11.68 -13.99 4.30
C GLY A 107 11.52 -14.79 3.00
N ARG A 108 11.77 -16.13 3.01
CA ARG A 108 11.57 -16.98 1.83
C ARG A 108 10.09 -17.25 1.57
N ALA A 109 9.31 -17.53 2.62
CA ALA A 109 7.87 -17.73 2.51
C ALA A 109 7.18 -16.44 2.05
N VAL A 110 7.56 -15.29 2.64
CA VAL A 110 7.06 -13.96 2.25
C VAL A 110 7.40 -13.64 0.80
N PHE A 111 8.63 -13.90 0.36
CA PHE A 111 9.02 -13.67 -1.03
C PHE A 111 8.16 -14.50 -2.00
N ARG A 112 8.03 -15.82 -1.76
CA ARG A 112 7.19 -16.70 -2.60
C ARG A 112 5.75 -16.19 -2.68
N PHE A 113 5.18 -15.82 -1.56
CA PHE A 113 3.83 -15.25 -1.52
C PHE A 113 3.74 -13.95 -2.33
N ALA A 114 4.67 -13.03 -2.13
CA ALA A 114 4.65 -11.72 -2.77
C ALA A 114 4.73 -11.78 -4.30
N VAL A 115 5.62 -12.63 -4.83
CA VAL A 115 5.81 -12.77 -6.29
C VAL A 115 4.61 -13.42 -6.98
N GLU A 116 3.75 -14.13 -6.25
CA GLU A 116 2.48 -14.66 -6.75
C GLU A 116 1.34 -13.65 -6.54
N ALA A 117 1.27 -13.02 -5.35
CA ALA A 117 0.16 -12.15 -4.97
C ALA A 117 0.13 -10.84 -5.76
N MET A 118 1.29 -10.21 -5.98
CA MET A 118 1.34 -8.90 -6.64
C MET A 118 0.84 -8.92 -8.08
N PRO A 119 1.34 -9.79 -8.99
CA PRO A 119 0.84 -9.84 -10.37
C PRO A 119 -0.65 -10.18 -10.42
N ARG A 120 -1.08 -11.16 -9.61
CA ARG A 120 -2.49 -11.56 -9.53
C ARG A 120 -3.38 -10.42 -9.03
N CYS A 121 -2.90 -9.66 -8.04
CA CYS A 121 -3.63 -8.53 -7.49
C CYS A 121 -3.76 -7.39 -8.52
N LEU A 122 -2.70 -7.08 -9.25
CA LEU A 122 -2.73 -6.09 -10.32
C LEU A 122 -3.70 -6.52 -11.43
N GLN A 123 -3.62 -7.77 -11.88
CA GLN A 123 -4.55 -8.28 -12.89
C GLN A 123 -6.01 -8.18 -12.42
N ALA A 124 -6.31 -8.55 -11.17
CA ALA A 124 -7.65 -8.46 -10.63
C ALA A 124 -8.20 -7.02 -10.57
N VAL A 125 -7.34 -6.03 -10.32
CA VAL A 125 -7.72 -4.61 -10.37
C VAL A 125 -7.99 -4.15 -11.81
N LEU A 126 -7.14 -4.56 -12.75
CA LEU A 126 -7.31 -4.27 -14.17
C LEU A 126 -8.62 -4.87 -14.72
N ASP A 127 -8.90 -6.14 -14.43
CA ASP A 127 -10.12 -6.82 -14.84
C ASP A 127 -11.37 -6.12 -14.30
N ARG A 128 -11.36 -5.73 -13.00
CA ARG A 128 -12.48 -5.02 -12.37
C ARG A 128 -12.72 -3.62 -12.95
N SER A 129 -11.67 -2.96 -13.41
CA SER A 129 -11.75 -1.63 -14.02
C SER A 129 -11.92 -1.68 -15.53
N GLN A 130 -11.95 -2.88 -16.14
CA GLN A 130 -11.98 -3.07 -17.59
C GLN A 130 -10.82 -2.35 -18.30
N LYS A 131 -9.65 -2.33 -17.65
CA LYS A 131 -8.42 -1.72 -18.14
C LYS A 131 -7.35 -2.75 -18.37
N THR A 132 -6.36 -2.36 -19.15
CA THR A 132 -5.14 -3.12 -19.42
C THR A 132 -3.93 -2.43 -18.78
N LEU A 133 -2.80 -3.10 -18.73
CA LEU A 133 -1.56 -2.52 -18.20
C LEU A 133 -1.09 -1.30 -19.02
N SER A 134 -1.45 -1.24 -20.31
CA SER A 134 -1.13 -0.09 -21.18
C SER A 134 -1.91 1.17 -20.79
N ASP A 135 -3.09 1.02 -20.18
CA ASP A 135 -3.93 2.15 -19.73
C ASP A 135 -3.44 2.78 -18.43
N LEU A 136 -2.44 2.17 -17.77
CA LEU A 136 -1.84 2.72 -16.57
C LEU A 136 -0.65 3.62 -16.93
N ASP A 137 -0.59 4.79 -16.31
CA ASP A 137 0.61 5.62 -16.31
C ASP A 137 1.65 5.06 -15.32
N TRP A 138 1.20 4.63 -14.13
CA TRP A 138 2.08 4.15 -13.08
C TRP A 138 1.53 2.95 -12.34
N VAL A 139 2.45 2.12 -11.83
CA VAL A 139 2.21 1.09 -10.83
C VAL A 139 3.06 1.40 -9.60
N VAL A 140 2.41 1.70 -8.48
CA VAL A 140 3.06 2.02 -7.21
C VAL A 140 2.88 0.85 -6.26
N CYS A 141 3.92 0.03 -6.13
CA CYS A 141 3.90 -1.13 -5.26
C CYS A 141 4.33 -0.76 -3.83
N HIS A 142 3.85 -1.53 -2.85
CA HIS A 142 4.47 -1.57 -1.54
C HIS A 142 5.98 -1.82 -1.67
N GLN A 143 6.78 -1.01 -0.99
CA GLN A 143 8.24 -1.00 -1.08
C GLN A 143 8.87 -1.97 -0.06
N ALA A 144 8.61 -3.28 -0.22
CA ALA A 144 9.17 -4.31 0.66
C ALA A 144 10.56 -4.78 0.22
N ASN A 145 10.74 -4.97 -1.08
CA ASN A 145 11.98 -5.47 -1.67
C ASN A 145 11.98 -5.19 -3.18
N SER A 146 13.05 -4.57 -3.70
CA SER A 146 13.17 -4.27 -5.13
C SER A 146 13.06 -5.51 -6.02
N ARG A 147 13.59 -6.67 -5.55
CA ARG A 147 13.53 -7.94 -6.30
C ARG A 147 12.09 -8.44 -6.48
N ILE A 148 11.19 -8.17 -5.54
CA ILE A 148 9.77 -8.52 -5.66
C ILE A 148 9.13 -7.66 -6.76
N ILE A 149 9.40 -6.36 -6.76
CA ILE A 149 8.91 -5.45 -7.81
C ILE A 149 9.46 -5.86 -9.17
N ASP A 150 10.76 -6.17 -9.27
CA ASP A 150 11.39 -6.64 -10.51
C ASP A 150 10.79 -7.94 -11.02
N HIS A 151 10.46 -8.86 -10.10
CA HIS A 151 9.77 -10.09 -10.46
C HIS A 151 8.37 -9.83 -11.00
N CYS A 152 7.63 -8.92 -10.37
CA CYS A 152 6.30 -8.51 -10.83
C CYS A 152 6.36 -7.92 -12.26
N VAL A 153 7.30 -7.01 -12.52
CA VAL A 153 7.56 -6.44 -13.85
C VAL A 153 7.81 -7.53 -14.90
N LYS A 154 8.71 -8.47 -14.59
CA LYS A 154 9.04 -9.58 -15.50
C LYS A 154 7.86 -10.51 -15.74
N SER A 155 7.14 -10.88 -14.67
CA SER A 155 6.00 -11.80 -14.75
C SER A 155 4.85 -11.24 -15.59
N LEU A 156 4.67 -9.94 -15.57
CA LEU A 156 3.63 -9.23 -16.32
C LEU A 156 4.09 -8.78 -17.72
N HIS A 157 5.33 -9.06 -18.09
CA HIS A 157 5.96 -8.51 -19.30
C HIS A 157 5.76 -6.99 -19.42
N ALA A 158 5.83 -6.31 -18.27
CA ALA A 158 5.53 -4.90 -18.14
C ALA A 158 6.75 -4.02 -18.44
N GLU A 159 6.49 -2.77 -18.79
CA GLU A 159 7.54 -1.75 -18.93
C GLU A 159 8.07 -1.34 -17.55
N PRO A 160 9.37 -1.51 -17.25
CA PRO A 160 9.94 -1.22 -15.92
C PRO A 160 9.78 0.23 -15.50
N SER A 161 9.76 1.17 -16.44
CA SER A 161 9.62 2.61 -16.20
C SER A 161 8.29 2.99 -15.55
N LYS A 162 7.25 2.18 -15.70
CA LYS A 162 5.96 2.36 -15.04
C LYS A 162 5.96 2.01 -13.55
N PHE A 163 6.99 1.32 -13.05
CA PHE A 163 7.05 0.85 -11.65
C PHE A 163 8.00 1.72 -10.83
N TYR A 164 7.42 2.57 -9.98
CA TYR A 164 8.21 3.45 -9.12
C TYR A 164 8.88 2.69 -7.98
N LYS A 165 10.13 3.05 -7.66
CA LYS A 165 10.92 2.45 -6.57
C LYS A 165 11.64 3.51 -5.77
N ASN A 166 11.49 3.48 -4.45
CA ASN A 166 12.20 4.34 -3.51
C ASN A 166 12.74 3.60 -2.27
N ILE A 167 12.62 2.27 -2.24
CA ILE A 167 13.02 1.44 -1.09
C ILE A 167 14.46 1.68 -0.64
N SER A 168 15.38 2.00 -1.55
CA SER A 168 16.78 2.27 -1.22
C SER A 168 16.99 3.50 -0.32
N ARG A 169 16.00 4.39 -0.24
CA ARG A 169 16.04 5.60 0.60
C ARG A 169 15.33 5.42 1.93
N HIS A 170 14.25 4.63 1.96
CA HIS A 170 13.35 4.54 3.11
C HIS A 170 13.29 3.17 3.78
N GLY A 171 13.80 2.12 3.11
CA GLY A 171 13.53 0.76 3.55
C GLY A 171 12.06 0.37 3.39
N ASN A 172 11.66 -0.66 4.12
CA ASN A 172 10.27 -1.10 4.19
C ASN A 172 9.55 -0.32 5.29
N THR A 173 8.77 0.69 4.92
CA THR A 173 7.93 1.48 5.83
C THR A 173 6.48 0.99 5.87
N SER A 174 6.24 -0.31 5.65
CA SER A 174 4.92 -0.97 5.74
C SER A 174 3.81 -0.20 5.01
N ALA A 175 2.70 0.13 5.67
CA ALA A 175 1.58 0.86 5.08
C ALA A 175 1.93 2.28 4.64
N ALA A 176 2.96 2.91 5.20
CA ALA A 176 3.42 4.23 4.80
C ALA A 176 4.12 4.25 3.43
N SER A 177 4.61 3.10 2.94
CA SER A 177 5.47 3.03 1.75
C SER A 177 4.81 3.54 0.47
N ILE A 178 3.54 3.21 0.26
CA ILE A 178 2.78 3.67 -0.92
C ILE A 178 2.54 5.20 -0.87
N PRO A 179 1.98 5.78 0.21
CA PRO A 179 1.76 7.21 0.24
C PRO A 179 3.06 8.03 0.24
N ILE A 180 4.16 7.54 0.82
CA ILE A 180 5.48 8.17 0.68
C ILE A 180 5.94 8.16 -0.78
N ALA A 181 5.80 7.03 -1.48
CA ALA A 181 6.14 6.94 -2.90
C ALA A 181 5.30 7.89 -3.75
N LEU A 182 3.99 7.96 -3.52
CA LEU A 182 3.09 8.89 -4.22
C LEU A 182 3.47 10.36 -3.97
N HIS A 183 3.83 10.70 -2.73
CA HIS A 183 4.29 12.04 -2.38
C HIS A 183 5.58 12.41 -3.14
N GLU A 184 6.59 11.55 -3.13
CA GLU A 184 7.86 11.79 -3.82
C GLU A 184 7.68 11.92 -5.34
N MET A 185 6.81 11.08 -5.92
CA MET A 185 6.49 11.16 -7.35
C MET A 185 5.81 12.49 -7.68
N ALA A 186 4.95 12.98 -6.80
CA ALA A 186 4.29 14.27 -6.97
C ALA A 186 5.25 15.46 -6.77
N GLU A 187 6.21 15.37 -5.80
CA GLU A 187 7.26 16.40 -5.60
C GLU A 187 8.23 16.50 -6.78
N SER A 188 8.46 15.36 -7.45
CA SER A 188 9.38 15.27 -8.61
C SER A 188 8.69 15.49 -9.95
N ASP A 189 7.44 15.96 -9.97
CA ASP A 189 6.64 16.16 -11.18
C ASP A 189 6.47 14.90 -12.06
N LEU A 190 6.66 13.70 -11.46
CA LEU A 190 6.39 12.43 -12.13
C LEU A 190 4.89 12.15 -12.21
N LEU A 191 4.13 12.56 -11.17
CA LEU A 191 2.67 12.48 -11.18
C LEU A 191 2.07 13.76 -11.73
N ARG A 192 1.18 13.60 -12.72
CA ARG A 192 0.44 14.70 -13.35
C ARG A 192 -1.06 14.47 -13.21
N PRO A 193 -1.86 15.55 -13.04
CA PRO A 193 -3.31 15.43 -13.00
C PRO A 193 -3.87 14.64 -14.19
N GLY A 194 -4.84 13.79 -13.95
CA GLY A 194 -5.47 12.91 -14.93
C GLY A 194 -4.79 11.55 -15.12
N GLN A 195 -3.61 11.33 -14.55
CA GLN A 195 -2.93 10.05 -14.67
C GLN A 195 -3.62 8.94 -13.89
N THR A 196 -3.67 7.75 -14.49
CA THR A 196 -4.24 6.54 -13.91
C THR A 196 -3.14 5.71 -13.23
N LEU A 197 -3.36 5.39 -11.96
CA LEU A 197 -2.42 4.66 -11.12
C LEU A 197 -3.03 3.34 -10.63
N ALA A 198 -2.21 2.30 -10.56
CA ALA A 198 -2.49 1.12 -9.75
C ALA A 198 -1.56 1.10 -8.53
N CYS A 199 -2.14 1.02 -7.32
CA CYS A 199 -1.38 0.81 -6.09
C CYS A 199 -1.55 -0.64 -5.64
N ILE A 200 -0.45 -1.35 -5.36
CA ILE A 200 -0.46 -2.77 -5.00
C ILE A 200 0.31 -3.00 -3.71
N GLY A 201 -0.30 -3.67 -2.75
CA GLY A 201 0.31 -4.01 -1.46
C GLY A 201 0.12 -5.47 -1.08
N PHE A 202 1.02 -5.95 -0.25
CA PHE A 202 0.96 -7.25 0.40
C PHE A 202 1.66 -7.14 1.75
N GLY A 203 1.34 -8.02 2.70
CA GLY A 203 1.95 -7.94 4.02
C GLY A 203 1.56 -9.08 4.94
N GLY A 204 1.84 -8.88 6.22
CA GLY A 204 1.46 -9.80 7.29
C GLY A 204 -0.02 -10.10 7.28
N GLY A 205 -0.34 -11.27 7.81
CA GLY A 205 -1.67 -11.82 7.85
C GLY A 205 -1.74 -13.23 7.24
N LEU A 206 -1.38 -13.57 6.03
CA LEU A 206 -0.94 -12.70 4.94
C LEU A 206 -2.13 -11.91 4.39
N THR A 207 -1.89 -10.66 4.03
CA THR A 207 -2.87 -9.80 3.37
C THR A 207 -2.34 -9.35 2.01
N TRP A 208 -3.24 -9.00 1.11
CA TRP A 208 -2.92 -8.33 -0.15
C TRP A 208 -4.03 -7.37 -0.54
N GLY A 209 -3.68 -6.38 -1.31
CA GLY A 209 -4.63 -5.42 -1.83
C GLY A 209 -4.12 -4.74 -3.08
N GLY A 210 -5.04 -4.34 -3.92
CA GLY A 210 -4.79 -3.48 -5.07
C GLY A 210 -5.91 -2.49 -5.25
N MET A 211 -5.57 -1.29 -5.66
CA MET A 211 -6.54 -0.27 -6.04
C MET A 211 -6.10 0.45 -7.29
N LEU A 212 -7.07 0.86 -8.09
CA LEU A 212 -6.89 1.74 -9.24
C LEU A 212 -7.55 3.07 -8.92
N LEU A 213 -6.86 4.16 -9.21
CA LEU A 213 -7.31 5.53 -8.97
C LEU A 213 -6.76 6.49 -10.02
N THR A 214 -7.34 7.67 -10.11
CA THR A 214 -6.82 8.79 -10.89
C THR A 214 -6.17 9.80 -9.95
N TYR A 215 -5.01 10.32 -10.34
CA TYR A 215 -4.36 11.40 -9.61
C TYR A 215 -4.88 12.76 -10.10
N GLU A 216 -5.42 13.57 -9.18
CA GLU A 216 -6.03 14.87 -9.51
C GLU A 216 -5.12 16.06 -9.24
N GLY A 217 -3.89 15.80 -8.83
CA GLY A 217 -2.95 16.86 -8.48
C GLY A 217 -3.01 17.26 -7.01
N ARG A 218 -2.22 18.27 -6.67
CA ARG A 218 -2.25 18.95 -5.36
C ARG A 218 -3.21 20.11 -5.45
N LYS A 219 -4.11 20.22 -4.49
CA LYS A 219 -5.01 21.35 -4.31
C LYS A 219 -4.60 22.18 -3.12
#